data_70214ad9475777c048c5e3e8efef2724
#
_entry.id   70214ad9475777c048c5e3e8efef2724
#
_cell.length_a   1.000
_cell.length_b   1.000
_cell.length_c   1.000
_cell.angle_alpha   90.00
_cell.angle_beta   90.00
_cell.angle_gamma   90.00
#
_symmetry.space_group_name_H-M   'P 1'
#
loop_
_entity.id
_entity.type
_entity.pdbx_description
1 polymer ?
#
loop_
_entity_poly.entity_id
_entity_poly.type
_entity_poly.pdbx_seq_one_letter_code
_entity_poly.pdbx_strand_id
1 'polypeptide(L)'
;MTRKSLATTPVLEAKQKSSGQSIVNAPKPKRPSTRLWPWLSILLLTGLLLLSGVSYFTWNWLRNVPVMLNTNVVKPQTITLNVMRTVSYADLSLTMLSAEYANSFSDDFIHPGPAVVRLNMQISNKTNVSIAVVYYDVARLLVPKQQPIAPTNVQLAGTVQKGATVQGWIDFPVAAGTQLTSLKLRLGSMALNETLVTIPFNGPFDANHFANHLYPQSLVIYYNFKGYALVYHLMSVDVRYSYNGSEVKAGQQFYIFNWSVDNFNGSDVWPGFGFDYMRMVVNGNNLPPIDNTLPNIFKARSKGVGGRVVYTAVAGMKALTIAFMVQLAPGQNNYPVNL
;
A
#
# COMPACT_ATOMS: atom_id res chain seq x y z
N MET A 1 -15.11 47.78 -14.67
CA MET A 1 -16.11 47.88 -13.61
C MET A 1 -16.51 46.46 -13.29
N THR A 2 -16.27 45.81 -12.21
CA THR A 2 -16.27 46.06 -10.80
C THR A 2 -15.31 45.08 -10.10
N ARG A 3 -14.36 45.56 -9.32
CA ARG A 3 -13.51 44.77 -8.44
C ARG A 3 -14.35 44.25 -7.26
N LYS A 4 -14.24 42.99 -6.88
CA LYS A 4 -14.66 42.45 -5.58
C LYS A 4 -13.46 42.07 -4.73
N SER A 5 -13.47 42.68 -3.58
CA SER A 5 -12.53 42.69 -2.47
C SER A 5 -12.29 41.33 -1.83
N LEU A 6 -11.03 41.06 -1.48
CA LEU A 6 -10.58 39.98 -0.59
C LEU A 6 -11.00 40.31 0.86
N ALA A 7 -11.65 39.37 1.51
CA ALA A 7 -11.94 39.42 2.94
C ALA A 7 -10.77 38.78 3.73
N THR A 8 -10.16 39.60 4.58
CA THR A 8 -9.15 39.24 5.57
C THR A 8 -9.80 38.57 6.79
N THR A 9 -9.30 37.44 7.21
CA THR A 9 -9.68 36.75 8.46
C THR A 9 -8.91 37.35 9.64
N PRO A 10 -9.56 37.64 10.79
CA PRO A 10 -8.87 38.18 11.96
C PRO A 10 -8.23 37.10 12.81
N VAL A 11 -6.99 37.38 13.22
CA VAL A 11 -6.20 36.65 14.21
C VAL A 11 -6.79 36.90 15.59
N LEU A 12 -7.18 35.85 16.31
CA LEU A 12 -7.60 35.90 17.72
C LEU A 12 -6.35 35.84 18.62
N GLU A 13 -6.03 37.02 19.21
CA GLU A 13 -5.08 37.12 20.33
C GLU A 13 -5.74 36.61 21.62
N ALA A 14 -5.18 35.54 22.22
CA ALA A 14 -5.59 35.10 23.54
C ALA A 14 -4.88 35.91 24.63
N LYS A 15 -5.62 36.76 25.29
CA LYS A 15 -5.20 37.52 26.48
C LYS A 15 -5.09 36.58 27.69
N GLN A 16 -3.87 36.37 28.17
CA GLN A 16 -3.56 35.68 29.41
C GLN A 16 -3.87 36.59 30.61
N LYS A 17 -4.88 36.23 31.39
CA LYS A 17 -5.26 36.91 32.66
C LYS A 17 -4.46 36.29 33.78
N SER A 18 -3.52 37.02 34.34
CA SER A 18 -2.84 36.72 35.60
C SER A 18 -3.83 36.95 36.76
N SER A 19 -4.16 35.90 37.49
CA SER A 19 -4.91 36.00 38.75
C SER A 19 -3.92 36.02 39.92
N GLY A 20 -3.86 37.16 40.63
CA GLY A 20 -3.07 37.31 41.83
C GLY A 20 -3.55 36.35 42.93
N GLN A 21 -2.62 35.63 43.53
CA GLN A 21 -2.85 34.83 44.73
C GLN A 21 -2.79 35.73 45.94
N SER A 22 -3.92 35.83 46.63
CA SER A 22 -4.05 36.39 47.96
C SER A 22 -3.43 35.45 48.99
N ILE A 23 -2.47 35.98 49.76
CA ILE A 23 -1.83 35.29 50.87
C ILE A 23 -2.77 35.22 52.05
N VAL A 24 -3.39 34.08 52.29
CA VAL A 24 -4.17 33.81 53.51
C VAL A 24 -3.21 33.28 54.56
N ASN A 25 -3.10 34.04 55.69
CA ASN A 25 -2.33 33.67 56.87
C ASN A 25 -2.87 32.36 57.48
N ALA A 26 -2.04 31.32 57.53
CA ALA A 26 -2.35 30.05 58.17
C ALA A 26 -2.18 30.18 59.71
N PRO A 27 -3.13 29.63 60.52
CA PRO A 27 -3.03 29.62 61.97
C PRO A 27 -1.91 28.68 62.46
N LYS A 28 -1.16 29.11 63.51
CA LYS A 28 -0.07 28.35 64.13
C LYS A 28 -0.58 26.98 64.63
N PRO A 29 0.14 25.89 64.36
CA PRO A 29 -0.25 24.57 64.88
C PRO A 29 -0.02 24.47 66.37
N LYS A 30 -1.04 24.03 67.12
CA LYS A 30 -0.91 23.66 68.54
C LYS A 30 -0.04 22.41 68.69
N ARG A 31 1.00 22.48 69.56
CA ARG A 31 1.85 21.30 69.85
C ARG A 31 1.03 20.20 70.48
N PRO A 32 1.08 18.95 69.94
CA PRO A 32 0.40 17.83 70.55
C PRO A 32 1.14 17.38 71.83
N SER A 33 0.37 17.01 72.84
CA SER A 33 0.87 16.53 74.14
C SER A 33 1.62 15.22 73.99
N THR A 34 2.82 15.16 74.55
CA THR A 34 3.87 14.13 74.39
C THR A 34 3.59 12.78 75.11
N ARG A 35 2.33 12.47 75.49
CA ARG A 35 2.03 11.27 76.29
C ARG A 35 1.55 10.02 75.51
N LEU A 36 1.33 10.09 74.22
CA LEU A 36 0.82 8.94 73.42
C LEU A 36 1.90 8.32 72.49
N TRP A 37 3.10 8.86 72.43
CA TRP A 37 4.09 8.43 71.44
C TRP A 37 4.70 7.05 71.68
N PRO A 38 4.98 6.55 72.93
CA PRO A 38 5.55 5.21 73.07
C PRO A 38 4.62 4.09 72.65
N TRP A 39 3.28 4.23 72.81
CA TRP A 39 2.30 3.25 72.43
C TRP A 39 2.10 3.12 70.91
N LEU A 40 2.18 4.25 70.20
CA LEU A 40 2.13 4.31 68.73
C LEU A 40 3.37 3.64 68.11
N SER A 41 4.52 3.80 68.67
CA SER A 41 5.77 3.15 68.20
C SER A 41 5.72 1.62 68.35
N ILE A 42 5.16 1.14 69.43
CA ILE A 42 5.00 -0.32 69.66
C ILE A 42 3.97 -0.92 68.68
N LEU A 43 2.88 -0.24 68.42
CA LEU A 43 1.86 -0.67 67.44
C LEU A 43 2.41 -0.66 65.99
N LEU A 44 3.25 0.31 65.66
CA LEU A 44 3.89 0.38 64.33
C LEU A 44 4.94 -0.74 64.17
N LEU A 45 5.70 -1.05 65.22
CA LEU A 45 6.71 -2.11 65.17
C LEU A 45 6.08 -3.50 65.07
N THR A 46 4.99 -3.74 65.81
CA THR A 46 4.24 -5.02 65.72
C THR A 46 3.53 -5.17 64.38
N GLY A 47 2.98 -4.09 63.78
CA GLY A 47 2.44 -4.08 62.44
C GLY A 47 3.46 -4.41 61.36
N LEU A 48 4.67 -3.85 61.46
CA LEU A 48 5.79 -4.13 60.54
C LEU A 48 6.26 -5.58 60.61
N LEU A 49 6.35 -6.15 61.84
CA LEU A 49 6.70 -7.57 62.03
C LEU A 49 5.66 -8.51 61.48
N LEU A 50 4.35 -8.23 61.63
CA LEU A 50 3.28 -9.00 61.04
C LEU A 50 3.31 -8.92 59.51
N LEU A 51 3.49 -7.76 58.94
CA LEU A 51 3.61 -7.57 57.49
C LEU A 51 4.80 -8.31 56.90
N SER A 52 5.96 -8.26 57.58
CA SER A 52 7.16 -8.98 57.15
C SER A 52 6.98 -10.52 57.25
N GLY A 53 6.31 -11.00 58.27
CA GLY A 53 5.98 -12.39 58.44
C GLY A 53 5.02 -12.91 57.33
N VAL A 54 3.96 -12.16 57.02
CA VAL A 54 3.04 -12.50 55.96
C VAL A 54 3.72 -12.48 54.59
N SER A 55 4.58 -11.46 54.36
CA SER A 55 5.34 -11.37 53.10
C SER A 55 6.35 -12.51 52.94
N TYR A 56 7.01 -12.92 54.03
CA TYR A 56 7.94 -14.04 53.99
C TYR A 56 7.20 -15.37 53.77
N PHE A 57 6.02 -15.56 54.41
CA PHE A 57 5.24 -16.76 54.26
C PHE A 57 4.62 -16.89 52.83
N THR A 58 4.09 -15.79 52.28
CA THR A 58 3.58 -15.77 50.93
C THR A 58 4.67 -15.99 49.90
N TRP A 59 5.88 -15.39 50.11
CA TRP A 59 7.04 -15.61 49.25
C TRP A 59 7.52 -17.06 49.27
N ASN A 60 7.61 -17.66 50.46
CA ASN A 60 8.04 -19.03 50.61
C ASN A 60 7.00 -20.04 50.09
N TRP A 61 5.71 -19.71 50.24
CA TRP A 61 4.63 -20.50 49.67
C TRP A 61 4.62 -20.44 48.16
N LEU A 62 4.78 -19.26 47.54
CA LEU A 62 4.90 -19.06 46.08
C LEU A 62 6.13 -19.78 45.50
N ARG A 63 7.24 -19.84 46.23
CA ARG A 63 8.43 -20.59 45.82
C ARG A 63 8.27 -22.10 45.84
N ASN A 64 7.46 -22.60 46.73
CA ASN A 64 7.31 -24.02 46.96
C ASN A 64 6.00 -24.61 46.35
N VAL A 65 5.15 -23.78 45.72
CA VAL A 65 4.08 -24.29 44.89
C VAL A 65 4.74 -24.96 43.68
N PRO A 66 4.69 -26.28 43.54
CA PRO A 66 5.13 -26.91 42.30
C PRO A 66 4.25 -26.36 41.19
N VAL A 67 4.79 -25.44 40.42
CA VAL A 67 4.16 -25.08 39.14
C VAL A 67 4.24 -26.35 38.32
N MET A 68 3.18 -27.13 38.38
CA MET A 68 2.94 -28.21 37.44
C MET A 68 2.73 -27.52 36.09
N LEU A 69 3.84 -27.06 35.48
CA LEU A 69 3.89 -26.80 34.06
C LEU A 69 3.60 -28.15 33.41
N ASN A 70 2.35 -28.35 33.11
CA ASN A 70 1.94 -29.43 32.24
C ASN A 70 2.56 -29.18 30.89
N THR A 71 3.85 -29.53 30.76
CA THR A 71 4.70 -29.27 29.57
C THR A 71 4.35 -30.20 28.41
N ASN A 72 3.23 -30.90 28.49
CA ASN A 72 2.57 -31.41 27.30
C ASN A 72 1.90 -30.23 26.53
N VAL A 73 2.66 -29.16 26.22
CA VAL A 73 2.31 -28.29 25.13
C VAL A 73 2.41 -29.18 23.89
N VAL A 74 1.31 -29.81 23.53
CA VAL A 74 1.16 -30.40 22.21
C VAL A 74 1.49 -29.27 21.25
N LYS A 75 2.70 -29.33 20.67
CA LYS A 75 3.12 -28.36 19.66
C LYS A 75 2.00 -28.34 18.63
N PRO A 76 1.31 -27.22 18.39
CA PRO A 76 0.20 -27.21 17.44
C PRO A 76 0.72 -27.79 16.14
N GLN A 77 0.05 -28.83 15.64
CA GLN A 77 0.48 -29.50 14.41
C GLN A 77 0.29 -28.50 13.27
N THR A 78 1.39 -27.95 12.77
CA THR A 78 1.39 -27.06 11.63
C THR A 78 1.46 -27.91 10.37
N ILE A 79 0.51 -27.71 9.45
CA ILE A 79 0.52 -28.31 8.11
C ILE A 79 1.03 -27.24 7.16
N THR A 80 2.09 -27.53 6.42
CA THR A 80 2.70 -26.58 5.46
C THR A 80 2.52 -27.09 4.03
N LEU A 81 2.13 -26.17 3.14
CA LEU A 81 2.07 -26.35 1.68
C LEU A 81 3.00 -25.35 1.02
N ASN A 82 4.00 -25.84 0.27
CA ASN A 82 4.83 -24.98 -0.58
C ASN A 82 4.03 -24.56 -1.81
N VAL A 83 3.90 -23.25 -2.03
CA VAL A 83 3.07 -22.70 -3.11
C VAL A 83 3.93 -22.16 -4.25
N MET A 84 4.95 -21.37 -3.96
CA MET A 84 5.96 -20.83 -4.90
C MET A 84 5.33 -20.19 -6.15
N ARG A 85 4.39 -19.27 -5.98
CA ARG A 85 3.69 -18.58 -7.07
C ARG A 85 3.93 -17.09 -7.02
N THR A 86 4.29 -16.53 -8.17
CA THR A 86 4.57 -15.09 -8.32
C THR A 86 3.53 -14.46 -9.24
N VAL A 87 3.04 -13.27 -8.84
CA VAL A 87 2.15 -12.43 -9.65
C VAL A 87 2.60 -10.97 -9.59
N SER A 88 2.18 -10.18 -10.56
CA SER A 88 2.23 -8.72 -10.50
C SER A 88 0.94 -8.21 -9.89
N TYR A 89 1.03 -7.32 -8.89
CA TYR A 89 -0.09 -6.58 -8.32
C TYR A 89 0.42 -5.23 -7.80
N ALA A 90 -0.27 -4.16 -8.11
CA ALA A 90 0.11 -2.77 -7.74
C ALA A 90 1.56 -2.41 -8.13
N ASP A 91 2.06 -2.86 -9.29
CA ASP A 91 3.45 -2.77 -9.75
C ASP A 91 4.48 -3.47 -8.82
N LEU A 92 4.03 -4.25 -7.87
CA LEU A 92 4.87 -5.11 -7.05
C LEU A 92 4.89 -6.54 -7.61
N SER A 93 6.03 -7.21 -7.48
CA SER A 93 6.14 -8.64 -7.69
C SER A 93 5.89 -9.36 -6.38
N LEU A 94 4.74 -10.00 -6.23
CA LEU A 94 4.32 -10.73 -5.04
C LEU A 94 4.55 -12.23 -5.26
N THR A 95 5.38 -12.84 -4.43
CA THR A 95 5.62 -14.29 -4.41
C THR A 95 5.01 -14.88 -3.14
N MET A 96 4.01 -15.73 -3.29
CA MET A 96 3.48 -16.56 -2.22
C MET A 96 4.42 -17.77 -2.06
N LEU A 97 5.21 -17.81 -0.97
CA LEU A 97 6.21 -18.83 -0.71
C LEU A 97 5.55 -20.12 -0.23
N SER A 98 4.77 -20.02 0.84
CA SER A 98 4.08 -21.13 1.45
C SER A 98 2.76 -20.71 2.09
N ALA A 99 1.90 -21.70 2.32
CA ALA A 99 0.72 -21.58 3.16
C ALA A 99 0.85 -22.56 4.34
N GLU A 100 0.56 -22.09 5.53
CA GLU A 100 0.62 -22.88 6.76
C GLU A 100 -0.76 -22.89 7.43
N TYR A 101 -1.19 -24.04 7.91
CA TYR A 101 -2.40 -24.22 8.69
C TYR A 101 -2.05 -24.67 10.10
N ALA A 102 -2.58 -23.97 11.10
CA ALA A 102 -2.47 -24.35 12.51
C ALA A 102 -3.73 -23.89 13.28
N ASN A 103 -3.94 -24.46 14.48
CA ASN A 103 -4.98 -23.93 15.37
C ASN A 103 -4.62 -22.51 15.87
N SER A 104 -3.32 -22.26 16.08
CA SER A 104 -2.77 -20.95 16.42
C SER A 104 -1.28 -20.94 16.11
N PHE A 105 -0.70 -19.75 15.93
CA PHE A 105 0.74 -19.52 15.86
C PHE A 105 1.22 -18.89 17.17
N SER A 106 2.47 -19.11 17.55
CA SER A 106 3.03 -18.61 18.82
C SER A 106 3.11 -17.08 18.91
N ASP A 107 3.05 -16.40 17.76
CA ASP A 107 3.08 -14.95 17.60
C ASP A 107 1.69 -14.33 17.34
N ASP A 108 0.63 -15.13 17.44
CA ASP A 108 -0.75 -14.65 17.32
C ASP A 108 -1.19 -13.98 18.62
N PHE A 109 -1.42 -12.66 18.57
CA PHE A 109 -2.00 -11.89 19.66
C PHE A 109 -3.53 -11.97 19.70
N ILE A 110 -4.15 -12.33 18.58
CA ILE A 110 -5.59 -12.42 18.41
C ILE A 110 -5.90 -13.79 17.83
N HIS A 111 -6.73 -14.58 18.52
CA HIS A 111 -7.21 -15.88 18.05
C HIS A 111 -8.66 -15.74 17.52
N PRO A 112 -8.86 -15.29 16.29
CA PRO A 112 -10.17 -14.90 15.77
C PRO A 112 -11.05 -16.09 15.36
N GLY A 113 -10.56 -17.32 15.47
CA GLY A 113 -11.28 -18.51 15.01
C GLY A 113 -10.67 -19.81 15.52
N PRO A 114 -11.26 -20.96 15.15
CA PRO A 114 -10.80 -22.29 15.57
C PRO A 114 -9.47 -22.70 14.93
N ALA A 115 -9.07 -22.05 13.83
CA ALA A 115 -7.80 -22.27 13.14
C ALA A 115 -7.41 -21.04 12.30
N VAL A 116 -6.14 -21.00 11.89
CA VAL A 116 -5.55 -19.91 11.11
C VAL A 116 -4.81 -20.48 9.90
N VAL A 117 -4.95 -19.82 8.75
CA VAL A 117 -4.09 -20.03 7.59
C VAL A 117 -3.15 -18.82 7.48
N ARG A 118 -1.86 -19.08 7.58
CA ARG A 118 -0.79 -18.11 7.40
C ARG A 118 -0.21 -18.23 5.99
N LEU A 119 -0.13 -17.11 5.27
CA LEU A 119 0.53 -17.02 3.96
C LEU A 119 1.87 -16.33 4.12
N ASN A 120 2.95 -17.05 3.94
CA ASN A 120 4.30 -16.50 3.88
C ASN A 120 4.55 -15.93 2.49
N MET A 121 4.92 -14.65 2.42
CA MET A 121 5.04 -13.92 1.17
C MET A 121 6.37 -13.17 1.08
N GLN A 122 6.86 -13.04 -0.15
CA GLN A 122 7.93 -12.12 -0.50
C GLN A 122 7.41 -11.10 -1.49
N ILE A 123 7.74 -9.82 -1.28
CA ILE A 123 7.29 -8.72 -2.11
C ILE A 123 8.50 -7.94 -2.59
N SER A 124 8.61 -7.76 -3.91
CA SER A 124 9.70 -7.01 -4.52
C SER A 124 9.17 -5.83 -5.32
N ASN A 125 9.68 -4.64 -5.02
CA ASN A 125 9.41 -3.41 -5.76
C ASN A 125 10.56 -3.13 -6.72
N LYS A 126 10.34 -3.40 -8.02
CA LYS A 126 11.33 -3.14 -9.08
C LYS A 126 11.15 -1.76 -9.73
N THR A 127 10.20 -0.95 -9.24
CA THR A 127 9.95 0.41 -9.76
C THR A 127 10.91 1.42 -9.16
N ASN A 128 10.87 2.64 -9.67
CA ASN A 128 11.67 3.77 -9.17
C ASN A 128 10.95 4.61 -8.11
N VAL A 129 9.75 4.20 -7.68
CA VAL A 129 8.94 4.85 -6.65
C VAL A 129 8.63 3.88 -5.51
N SER A 130 8.36 4.41 -4.32
CA SER A 130 7.84 3.60 -3.21
C SER A 130 6.37 3.31 -3.42
N ILE A 131 5.93 2.08 -3.16
CA ILE A 131 4.56 1.63 -3.40
C ILE A 131 3.93 1.21 -2.07
N ALA A 132 2.73 1.71 -1.81
CA ALA A 132 1.94 1.38 -0.63
C ALA A 132 0.77 0.45 -1.00
N VAL A 133 0.56 -0.60 -0.20
CA VAL A 133 -0.58 -1.53 -0.33
C VAL A 133 -1.19 -1.79 1.04
N VAL A 134 -2.49 -1.61 1.16
CA VAL A 134 -3.25 -1.91 2.39
C VAL A 134 -3.83 -3.33 2.26
N TYR A 135 -3.07 -4.34 2.70
CA TYR A 135 -3.45 -5.76 2.53
C TYR A 135 -4.77 -6.11 3.21
N TYR A 136 -5.15 -5.44 4.29
CA TYR A 136 -6.46 -5.60 4.94
C TYR A 136 -7.64 -5.31 4.00
N ASP A 137 -7.46 -4.39 3.05
CA ASP A 137 -8.50 -3.99 2.11
C ASP A 137 -8.52 -4.87 0.86
N VAL A 138 -7.36 -5.25 0.36
CA VAL A 138 -7.22 -5.88 -0.96
C VAL A 138 -7.05 -7.40 -0.91
N ALA A 139 -6.52 -7.98 0.19
CA ALA A 139 -6.30 -9.42 0.29
C ALA A 139 -7.55 -10.14 0.83
N ARG A 140 -7.95 -11.23 0.19
CA ARG A 140 -9.04 -12.11 0.66
C ARG A 140 -8.67 -13.57 0.45
N LEU A 141 -8.86 -14.38 1.47
CA LEU A 141 -8.78 -15.83 1.34
C LEU A 141 -10.11 -16.37 0.81
N LEU A 142 -10.05 -17.14 -0.25
CA LEU A 142 -11.20 -17.80 -0.84
C LEU A 142 -11.21 -19.27 -0.39
N VAL A 143 -12.21 -19.63 0.41
CA VAL A 143 -12.51 -21.00 0.85
C VAL A 143 -13.72 -21.49 0.05
N PRO A 144 -13.70 -22.70 -0.51
CA PRO A 144 -14.85 -23.23 -1.27
C PRO A 144 -16.15 -23.12 -0.49
N LYS A 145 -17.20 -22.63 -1.15
CA LYS A 145 -18.56 -22.48 -0.59
C LYS A 145 -18.68 -21.50 0.60
N GLN A 146 -17.69 -20.65 0.82
CA GLN A 146 -17.72 -19.62 1.86
C GLN A 146 -17.57 -18.22 1.26
N GLN A 147 -17.96 -17.22 2.04
CA GLN A 147 -17.68 -15.82 1.68
C GLN A 147 -16.17 -15.56 1.78
N PRO A 148 -15.63 -14.65 0.95
CA PRO A 148 -14.23 -14.27 1.02
C PRO A 148 -13.84 -13.76 2.42
N ILE A 149 -12.78 -14.32 2.98
CA ILE A 149 -12.32 -14.04 4.34
C ILE A 149 -11.28 -12.93 4.31
N ALA A 150 -11.48 -11.89 5.12
CA ALA A 150 -10.51 -10.82 5.32
C ALA A 150 -9.35 -11.28 6.22
N PRO A 151 -8.14 -10.70 6.07
CA PRO A 151 -7.04 -10.96 6.98
C PRO A 151 -7.36 -10.44 8.40
N THR A 152 -6.83 -11.13 9.41
CA THR A 152 -6.91 -10.71 10.81
C THR A 152 -5.59 -10.16 11.33
N ASN A 153 -4.48 -10.60 10.73
CA ASN A 153 -3.15 -10.12 11.08
C ASN A 153 -2.29 -10.00 9.80
N VAL A 154 -1.53 -8.92 9.70
CA VAL A 154 -0.68 -8.63 8.54
C VAL A 154 0.68 -8.14 9.05
N GLN A 155 1.72 -8.94 8.80
CA GLN A 155 3.12 -8.61 9.09
C GLN A 155 3.93 -8.39 7.81
N LEU A 156 3.26 -7.94 6.76
CA LEU A 156 3.89 -7.43 5.55
C LEU A 156 4.05 -5.91 5.66
N ALA A 157 5.15 -5.40 5.12
CA ALA A 157 5.34 -3.97 5.03
C ALA A 157 4.23 -3.33 4.18
N GLY A 158 3.47 -2.40 4.75
CA GLY A 158 2.42 -1.65 4.04
C GLY A 158 2.98 -0.70 2.97
N THR A 159 4.29 -0.38 3.02
CA THR A 159 5.02 0.38 2.00
C THR A 159 6.31 -0.33 1.67
N VAL A 160 6.51 -0.63 0.39
CA VAL A 160 7.74 -1.23 -0.14
C VAL A 160 8.53 -0.15 -0.86
N GLN A 161 9.72 0.16 -0.37
CA GLN A 161 10.59 1.18 -0.94
C GLN A 161 11.05 0.79 -2.34
N LYS A 162 11.40 1.78 -3.17
CA LYS A 162 11.96 1.54 -4.52
C LYS A 162 13.14 0.57 -4.46
N GLY A 163 13.15 -0.43 -5.32
CA GLY A 163 14.23 -1.43 -5.42
C GLY A 163 14.30 -2.41 -4.24
N ALA A 164 13.43 -2.30 -3.22
CA ALA A 164 13.45 -3.16 -2.05
C ALA A 164 12.73 -4.48 -2.27
N THR A 165 13.17 -5.50 -1.53
CA THR A 165 12.46 -6.77 -1.36
C THR A 165 12.24 -6.99 0.12
N VAL A 166 11.01 -7.31 0.51
CA VAL A 166 10.59 -7.56 1.89
C VAL A 166 9.90 -8.91 1.99
N GLN A 167 9.97 -9.53 3.16
CA GLN A 167 9.24 -10.75 3.48
C GLN A 167 8.36 -10.53 4.69
N GLY A 168 7.31 -11.31 4.79
CA GLY A 168 6.37 -11.29 5.89
C GLY A 168 5.23 -12.24 5.64
N TRP A 169 4.16 -12.09 6.40
CA TRP A 169 3.02 -13.00 6.31
C TRP A 169 1.67 -12.28 6.52
N ILE A 170 0.61 -13.00 6.12
CA ILE A 170 -0.79 -12.60 6.30
C ILE A 170 -1.54 -13.78 6.90
N ASP A 171 -2.30 -13.55 7.98
CA ASP A 171 -3.12 -14.55 8.64
C ASP A 171 -4.61 -14.37 8.32
N PHE A 172 -5.27 -15.49 8.08
CA PHE A 172 -6.71 -15.58 7.84
C PHE A 172 -7.36 -16.58 8.79
N PRO A 173 -8.46 -16.20 9.49
CA PRO A 173 -9.19 -17.12 10.33
C PRO A 173 -9.96 -18.12 9.47
N VAL A 174 -9.89 -19.39 9.80
CA VAL A 174 -10.58 -20.45 9.05
C VAL A 174 -11.26 -21.46 9.98
N ALA A 175 -12.17 -22.25 9.44
CA ALA A 175 -12.75 -23.37 10.16
C ALA A 175 -11.72 -24.47 10.41
N ALA A 176 -11.89 -25.23 11.49
CA ALA A 176 -11.09 -26.42 11.76
C ALA A 176 -11.19 -27.42 10.61
N GLY A 177 -10.03 -28.01 10.23
CA GLY A 177 -9.95 -28.99 9.14
C GLY A 177 -9.97 -28.40 7.73
N THR A 178 -9.82 -27.08 7.58
CA THR A 178 -9.69 -26.44 6.25
C THR A 178 -8.51 -27.01 5.48
N GLN A 179 -8.75 -27.43 4.24
CA GLN A 179 -7.75 -28.03 3.36
C GLN A 179 -6.99 -26.97 2.57
N LEU A 180 -5.68 -26.81 2.77
CA LEU A 180 -4.85 -25.82 2.10
C LEU A 180 -4.89 -25.91 0.58
N THR A 181 -4.91 -27.12 0.03
CA THR A 181 -4.89 -27.35 -1.43
C THR A 181 -6.12 -26.83 -2.17
N SER A 182 -7.23 -26.58 -1.46
CA SER A 182 -8.47 -26.07 -2.02
C SER A 182 -8.58 -24.54 -2.01
N LEU A 183 -7.64 -23.87 -1.34
CA LEU A 183 -7.68 -22.42 -1.09
C LEU A 183 -7.14 -21.62 -2.28
N LYS A 184 -7.57 -20.34 -2.31
CA LYS A 184 -7.01 -19.35 -3.24
C LYS A 184 -6.84 -18.03 -2.49
N LEU A 185 -5.78 -17.30 -2.79
CA LEU A 185 -5.64 -15.89 -2.43
C LEU A 185 -6.22 -15.04 -3.55
N ARG A 186 -7.07 -14.09 -3.22
CA ARG A 186 -7.51 -13.03 -4.13
C ARG A 186 -6.93 -11.70 -3.69
N LEU A 187 -6.35 -10.97 -4.63
CA LEU A 187 -5.88 -9.59 -4.47
C LEU A 187 -6.75 -8.66 -5.32
N GLY A 188 -6.98 -7.47 -4.82
CA GLY A 188 -7.78 -6.43 -5.48
C GLY A 188 -9.05 -6.05 -4.73
N SER A 189 -9.43 -4.78 -4.85
CA SER A 189 -10.59 -4.19 -4.21
C SER A 189 -11.82 -4.29 -5.10
N MET A 190 -12.82 -5.06 -4.67
CA MET A 190 -14.12 -5.09 -5.33
C MET A 190 -14.86 -3.76 -5.21
N ALA A 191 -14.67 -3.03 -4.11
CA ALA A 191 -15.32 -1.74 -3.90
C ALA A 191 -14.82 -0.66 -4.89
N LEU A 192 -13.55 -0.78 -5.32
CA LEU A 192 -12.96 0.10 -6.33
C LEU A 192 -13.12 -0.44 -7.76
N ASN A 193 -13.79 -1.59 -7.92
CA ASN A 193 -13.94 -2.29 -9.19
C ASN A 193 -12.58 -2.58 -9.86
N GLU A 194 -11.57 -2.94 -9.08
CA GLU A 194 -10.24 -3.29 -9.58
C GLU A 194 -10.24 -4.65 -10.30
N THR A 195 -9.25 -4.84 -11.16
CA THR A 195 -8.94 -6.17 -11.71
C THR A 195 -8.49 -7.09 -10.59
N LEU A 196 -9.21 -8.22 -10.43
CA LEU A 196 -8.96 -9.16 -9.35
C LEU A 196 -7.94 -10.21 -9.76
N VAL A 197 -6.84 -10.31 -9.05
CA VAL A 197 -5.83 -11.36 -9.20
C VAL A 197 -6.17 -12.52 -8.26
N THR A 198 -6.42 -13.71 -8.81
CA THR A 198 -6.73 -14.90 -8.00
C THR A 198 -5.63 -15.96 -8.15
N ILE A 199 -4.99 -16.31 -7.04
CA ILE A 199 -3.86 -17.22 -6.96
C ILE A 199 -4.31 -18.49 -6.24
N PRO A 200 -4.49 -19.64 -6.92
CA PRO A 200 -4.79 -20.89 -6.25
C PRO A 200 -3.55 -21.40 -5.50
N PHE A 201 -3.73 -22.07 -4.36
CA PHE A 201 -2.59 -22.64 -3.62
C PHE A 201 -2.06 -23.90 -4.29
N ASN A 202 -2.91 -24.60 -5.02
CA ASN A 202 -2.57 -25.81 -5.78
C ASN A 202 -3.31 -25.80 -7.14
N GLY A 203 -2.86 -26.66 -8.08
CA GLY A 203 -3.45 -26.80 -9.41
C GLY A 203 -2.88 -25.80 -10.43
N PRO A 204 -3.44 -25.73 -11.64
CA PRO A 204 -2.95 -24.86 -12.70
C PRO A 204 -3.12 -23.38 -12.36
N PHE A 205 -2.15 -22.56 -12.75
CA PHE A 205 -2.14 -21.11 -12.58
C PHE A 205 -1.37 -20.47 -13.75
N ASP A 206 -2.01 -19.55 -14.45
CA ASP A 206 -1.36 -18.76 -15.50
C ASP A 206 -0.88 -17.42 -14.92
N ALA A 207 0.38 -17.40 -14.52
CA ALA A 207 1.05 -16.18 -14.04
C ALA A 207 1.22 -15.13 -15.16
N ASN A 208 1.28 -15.55 -16.43
CA ASN A 208 1.50 -14.66 -17.57
C ASN A 208 0.29 -13.78 -17.85
N HIS A 209 -0.92 -14.21 -17.45
CA HIS A 209 -2.12 -13.39 -17.61
C HIS A 209 -1.99 -12.00 -16.95
N PHE A 210 -1.26 -11.90 -15.84
CA PHE A 210 -1.02 -10.64 -15.13
C PHE A 210 0.39 -10.08 -15.33
N ALA A 211 1.18 -10.67 -16.24
CA ALA A 211 2.51 -10.19 -16.54
C ALA A 211 2.46 -8.86 -17.31
N ASN A 212 3.51 -8.08 -17.16
CA ASN A 212 3.72 -6.89 -17.98
C ASN A 212 4.25 -7.31 -19.34
N HIS A 213 3.65 -6.80 -20.40
CA HIS A 213 4.04 -7.09 -21.78
C HIS A 213 4.62 -5.84 -22.44
N LEU A 214 5.88 -5.91 -22.83
CA LEU A 214 6.57 -4.85 -23.54
C LEU A 214 6.58 -5.14 -25.05
N TYR A 215 6.00 -4.23 -25.83
CA TYR A 215 5.96 -4.29 -27.29
C TYR A 215 6.90 -3.22 -27.86
N PRO A 216 8.10 -3.61 -28.38
CA PRO A 216 9.00 -2.67 -29.03
C PRO A 216 8.34 -2.01 -30.25
N GLN A 217 8.62 -0.75 -30.48
CA GLN A 217 8.06 0.03 -31.58
C GLN A 217 9.18 0.80 -32.32
N SER A 218 8.89 1.20 -33.53
CA SER A 218 9.79 2.03 -34.36
C SER A 218 9.07 3.16 -35.08
N LEU A 219 7.92 3.57 -34.57
CA LEU A 219 7.10 4.62 -35.17
C LEU A 219 7.77 5.98 -34.94
N VAL A 220 7.92 6.77 -36.00
CA VAL A 220 8.45 8.13 -35.97
C VAL A 220 7.36 9.10 -36.43
N ILE A 221 7.12 10.13 -35.62
CA ILE A 221 6.08 11.15 -35.87
C ILE A 221 6.73 12.52 -35.93
N TYR A 222 6.52 13.23 -37.03
CA TYR A 222 6.93 14.62 -37.19
C TYR A 222 5.74 15.50 -36.77
N TYR A 223 5.83 16.10 -35.59
CA TYR A 223 4.79 16.97 -35.04
C TYR A 223 5.17 18.44 -35.25
N ASN A 224 4.41 19.15 -36.08
CA ASN A 224 4.62 20.57 -36.32
C ASN A 224 3.79 21.40 -35.34
N PHE A 225 4.47 22.17 -34.48
CA PHE A 225 3.87 23.11 -33.57
C PHE A 225 4.26 24.55 -33.93
N LYS A 226 3.31 25.33 -34.45
CA LYS A 226 3.53 26.74 -34.83
C LYS A 226 4.79 26.97 -35.68
N GLY A 227 5.07 26.08 -36.63
CA GLY A 227 6.25 26.16 -37.48
C GLY A 227 7.52 25.50 -36.93
N TYR A 228 7.49 24.99 -35.71
CA TYR A 228 8.59 24.24 -35.11
C TYR A 228 8.30 22.73 -35.19
N ALA A 229 9.21 21.99 -35.80
CA ALA A 229 9.09 20.54 -35.90
C ALA A 229 9.74 19.86 -34.69
N LEU A 230 8.95 19.04 -33.99
CA LEU A 230 9.43 18.05 -33.00
C LEU A 230 9.33 16.65 -33.62
N VAL A 231 10.32 15.81 -33.37
CA VAL A 231 10.33 14.43 -33.86
C VAL A 231 10.12 13.49 -32.67
N TYR A 232 8.99 12.79 -32.66
CA TYR A 232 8.62 11.81 -31.62
C TYR A 232 8.94 10.41 -32.12
N HIS A 233 9.75 9.68 -31.38
CA HIS A 233 10.06 8.28 -31.60
C HIS A 233 9.33 7.46 -30.55
N LEU A 234 8.36 6.66 -30.95
CA LEU A 234 7.74 5.66 -30.07
C LEU A 234 8.71 4.48 -29.94
N MET A 235 9.25 4.29 -28.76
CA MET A 235 10.23 3.25 -28.47
C MET A 235 9.58 1.91 -28.13
N SER A 236 8.49 1.98 -27.36
CA SER A 236 7.73 0.79 -26.95
C SER A 236 6.36 1.16 -26.40
N VAL A 237 5.46 0.17 -26.38
CA VAL A 237 4.23 0.21 -25.59
C VAL A 237 4.34 -0.89 -24.53
N ASP A 238 4.14 -0.51 -23.27
CA ASP A 238 4.10 -1.45 -22.15
C ASP A 238 2.64 -1.62 -21.71
N VAL A 239 2.14 -2.84 -21.76
CA VAL A 239 0.74 -3.18 -21.44
C VAL A 239 0.71 -3.94 -20.12
N ARG A 240 -0.03 -3.44 -19.13
CA ARG A 240 -0.07 -4.00 -17.79
C ARG A 240 -1.37 -3.74 -17.06
N TYR A 241 -1.61 -4.46 -15.97
CA TYR A 241 -2.78 -4.29 -15.10
C TYR A 241 -2.55 -3.32 -13.96
N SER A 242 -1.30 -2.99 -13.64
CA SER A 242 -0.95 -2.05 -12.56
C SER A 242 0.01 -0.96 -13.03
N TYR A 243 -0.08 0.21 -12.39
CA TYR A 243 0.77 1.36 -12.66
C TYR A 243 0.87 2.26 -11.44
N ASN A 244 2.11 2.57 -10.99
CA ASN A 244 2.40 3.43 -9.85
C ASN A 244 1.61 3.06 -8.58
N GLY A 245 1.49 1.78 -8.29
CA GLY A 245 0.80 1.29 -7.09
C GLY A 245 -0.73 1.16 -7.22
N SER A 246 -1.29 1.51 -8.37
CA SER A 246 -2.73 1.39 -8.63
C SER A 246 -3.01 0.23 -9.56
N GLU A 247 -4.09 -0.50 -9.30
CA GLU A 247 -4.67 -1.48 -10.22
C GLU A 247 -5.66 -0.81 -11.15
N VAL A 248 -5.72 -1.31 -12.38
CA VAL A 248 -6.73 -0.86 -13.34
C VAL A 248 -8.11 -1.44 -12.98
N LYS A 249 -9.17 -0.80 -13.45
CA LYS A 249 -10.55 -1.31 -13.32
C LYS A 249 -10.72 -2.62 -14.07
N ALA A 250 -11.63 -3.46 -13.59
CA ALA A 250 -11.98 -4.73 -14.22
C ALA A 250 -12.27 -4.58 -15.72
N GLY A 251 -11.66 -5.43 -16.52
CA GLY A 251 -11.78 -5.41 -17.99
C GLY A 251 -10.94 -4.37 -18.70
N GLN A 252 -10.07 -3.65 -18.01
CA GLN A 252 -9.15 -2.67 -18.59
C GLN A 252 -7.68 -3.06 -18.42
N GLN A 253 -6.79 -2.35 -19.11
CA GLN A 253 -5.34 -2.37 -18.96
C GLN A 253 -4.77 -0.96 -19.08
N PHE A 254 -3.61 -0.75 -18.48
CA PHE A 254 -2.77 0.41 -18.76
C PHE A 254 -1.99 0.17 -20.03
N TYR A 255 -1.93 1.20 -20.88
CA TYR A 255 -1.13 1.27 -22.10
C TYR A 255 -0.14 2.41 -21.92
N ILE A 256 1.13 2.09 -21.72
CA ILE A 256 2.20 3.04 -21.41
C ILE A 256 3.08 3.20 -22.64
N PHE A 257 2.98 4.34 -23.28
CA PHE A 257 3.75 4.68 -24.47
C PHE A 257 5.06 5.34 -24.05
N ASN A 258 6.18 4.69 -24.31
CA ASN A 258 7.51 5.20 -24.02
C ASN A 258 8.06 5.95 -25.23
N TRP A 259 8.32 7.24 -25.06
CA TRP A 259 8.73 8.15 -26.11
C TRP A 259 10.16 8.62 -25.91
N SER A 260 10.81 8.93 -27.05
CA SER A 260 12.03 9.73 -27.15
C SER A 260 11.73 10.88 -28.12
N VAL A 261 12.06 12.12 -27.75
CA VAL A 261 11.70 13.29 -28.53
C VAL A 261 12.93 14.11 -28.86
N ASP A 262 13.05 14.49 -30.13
CA ASP A 262 14.09 15.36 -30.64
C ASP A 262 13.54 16.74 -30.99
N ASN A 263 14.25 17.79 -30.58
CA ASN A 263 14.03 19.16 -31.02
C ASN A 263 15.24 19.65 -31.87
N PHE A 264 15.11 19.64 -33.18
CA PHE A 264 16.16 20.13 -34.10
C PHE A 264 16.15 21.64 -34.29
N ASN A 265 15.16 22.36 -33.73
CA ASN A 265 15.05 23.79 -33.86
C ASN A 265 16.14 24.52 -33.08
N GLY A 266 16.51 25.73 -33.52
CA GLY A 266 17.47 26.61 -32.83
C GLY A 266 16.90 27.29 -31.57
N SER A 267 15.63 27.01 -31.20
CA SER A 267 14.93 27.58 -30.05
C SER A 267 14.23 26.52 -29.26
N ASP A 268 13.92 26.84 -27.98
CA ASP A 268 13.07 26.02 -27.15
C ASP A 268 11.66 25.94 -27.74
N VAL A 269 11.03 24.73 -27.70
CA VAL A 269 9.68 24.52 -28.18
C VAL A 269 8.79 24.09 -27.03
N TRP A 270 7.65 24.75 -26.86
CA TRP A 270 6.65 24.45 -25.85
C TRP A 270 5.35 23.99 -26.52
N PRO A 271 5.16 22.70 -26.80
CA PRO A 271 3.94 22.16 -27.40
C PRO A 271 2.77 22.09 -26.43
N GLY A 272 2.97 22.36 -25.16
CA GLY A 272 2.05 22.08 -24.05
C GLY A 272 2.35 20.76 -23.37
N PHE A 273 1.45 20.32 -22.52
CA PHE A 273 1.52 19.01 -21.89
C PHE A 273 1.01 17.92 -22.84
N GLY A 274 1.50 16.69 -22.71
CA GLY A 274 0.98 15.56 -23.48
C GLY A 274 -0.56 15.41 -23.37
N PHE A 275 -1.13 15.83 -22.23
CA PHE A 275 -2.58 15.91 -22.02
C PHE A 275 -3.30 16.85 -23.02
N ASP A 276 -2.65 17.82 -23.58
CA ASP A 276 -3.26 18.81 -24.46
C ASP A 276 -3.38 18.31 -25.92
N TYR A 277 -2.36 17.57 -26.39
CA TYR A 277 -2.23 17.25 -27.81
C TYR A 277 -2.13 15.76 -28.15
N MET A 278 -1.96 14.86 -27.16
CA MET A 278 -1.89 13.41 -27.41
C MET A 278 -3.18 12.73 -26.99
N ARG A 279 -3.67 11.81 -27.81
CA ARG A 279 -4.86 10.97 -27.53
C ARG A 279 -4.58 9.54 -27.95
N MET A 280 -5.19 8.61 -27.25
CA MET A 280 -5.35 7.24 -27.73
C MET A 280 -6.76 7.08 -28.29
N VAL A 281 -6.88 6.62 -29.54
CA VAL A 281 -8.16 6.43 -30.20
C VAL A 281 -8.61 4.98 -30.05
N VAL A 282 -9.77 4.78 -29.42
CA VAL A 282 -10.37 3.46 -29.22
C VAL A 282 -11.83 3.50 -29.68
N ASN A 283 -12.17 2.69 -30.64
CA ASN A 283 -13.52 2.65 -31.21
C ASN A 283 -14.05 4.05 -31.65
N GLY A 284 -13.16 4.85 -32.22
CA GLY A 284 -13.48 6.22 -32.66
C GLY A 284 -13.50 7.28 -31.55
N ASN A 285 -13.33 6.89 -30.29
CA ASN A 285 -13.27 7.82 -29.14
C ASN A 285 -11.84 8.22 -28.83
N ASN A 286 -11.62 9.53 -28.63
CA ASN A 286 -10.34 10.10 -28.23
C ASN A 286 -10.20 10.06 -26.70
N LEU A 287 -9.39 9.15 -26.19
CA LEU A 287 -9.09 9.03 -24.75
C LEU A 287 -7.91 9.95 -24.39
N PRO A 288 -8.05 10.84 -23.41
CA PRO A 288 -6.93 11.63 -22.90
C PRO A 288 -5.98 10.74 -22.12
N PRO A 289 -4.68 11.10 -22.00
CA PRO A 289 -3.77 10.47 -21.07
C PRO A 289 -4.26 10.59 -19.63
N ILE A 290 -3.91 9.63 -18.79
CA ILE A 290 -4.12 9.67 -17.33
C ILE A 290 -2.85 10.09 -16.59
N ASP A 291 -1.68 9.89 -17.21
CA ASP A 291 -0.38 10.37 -16.71
C ASP A 291 0.55 10.71 -17.88
N ASN A 292 1.48 11.65 -17.65
CA ASN A 292 2.46 12.08 -18.62
C ASN A 292 3.73 12.57 -17.95
N THR A 293 4.88 12.02 -18.34
CA THR A 293 6.20 12.43 -17.86
C THR A 293 7.07 13.09 -18.95
N LEU A 294 6.53 13.27 -20.17
CA LEU A 294 7.21 14.09 -21.16
C LEU A 294 7.29 15.54 -20.66
N PRO A 295 8.41 16.23 -20.82
CA PRO A 295 8.49 17.63 -20.46
C PRO A 295 7.56 18.49 -21.34
N ASN A 296 7.06 19.57 -20.78
CA ASN A 296 6.26 20.54 -21.53
C ASN A 296 7.10 21.50 -22.40
N ILE A 297 8.43 21.52 -22.19
CA ILE A 297 9.38 22.30 -22.96
C ILE A 297 10.50 21.40 -23.45
N PHE A 298 10.74 21.36 -24.73
CA PHE A 298 11.90 20.73 -25.38
C PHE A 298 12.94 21.79 -25.70
N LYS A 299 14.11 21.67 -25.06
CA LYS A 299 15.20 22.62 -25.24
C LYS A 299 15.71 22.65 -26.69
N ALA A 300 16.20 23.81 -27.11
CA ALA A 300 16.82 24.00 -28.43
C ALA A 300 17.87 22.89 -28.69
N ARG A 301 17.82 22.27 -29.87
CA ARG A 301 18.76 21.23 -30.31
C ARG A 301 18.88 20.02 -29.36
N SER A 302 17.88 19.79 -28.51
CA SER A 302 17.86 18.60 -27.65
C SER A 302 17.54 17.34 -28.46
N LYS A 303 18.14 16.20 -28.06
CA LYS A 303 17.90 14.89 -28.67
C LYS A 303 17.65 13.86 -27.60
N GLY A 304 16.81 12.87 -27.91
CA GLY A 304 16.58 11.71 -27.06
C GLY A 304 15.89 12.05 -25.73
N VAL A 305 15.09 13.12 -25.68
CA VAL A 305 14.38 13.52 -24.44
C VAL A 305 13.30 12.48 -24.16
N GLY A 306 13.56 11.60 -23.18
CA GLY A 306 12.69 10.49 -22.83
C GLY A 306 11.50 10.92 -21.98
N GLY A 307 10.40 10.19 -22.13
CA GLY A 307 9.21 10.30 -21.28
C GLY A 307 8.17 9.28 -21.64
N ARG A 308 7.12 9.21 -20.84
CA ARG A 308 6.02 8.28 -21.08
C ARG A 308 4.66 8.98 -21.02
N VAL A 309 3.70 8.43 -21.77
CA VAL A 309 2.31 8.87 -21.77
C VAL A 309 1.45 7.63 -21.50
N VAL A 310 0.57 7.71 -20.53
CA VAL A 310 -0.18 6.57 -19.99
C VAL A 310 -1.67 6.73 -20.24
N TYR A 311 -2.29 5.67 -20.72
CA TYR A 311 -3.74 5.59 -20.95
C TYR A 311 -4.32 4.35 -20.27
N THR A 312 -5.65 4.37 -20.06
CA THR A 312 -6.43 3.17 -19.71
C THR A 312 -7.44 2.87 -20.80
N ALA A 313 -7.54 1.61 -21.19
CA ALA A 313 -8.55 1.16 -22.15
C ALA A 313 -8.91 -0.31 -21.91
N VAL A 314 -9.81 -0.83 -22.73
CA VAL A 314 -10.25 -2.23 -22.72
C VAL A 314 -9.03 -3.15 -22.83
N ALA A 315 -9.01 -4.22 -22.04
CA ALA A 315 -7.94 -5.21 -22.04
C ALA A 315 -7.88 -6.03 -23.35
N GLY A 316 -6.66 -6.47 -23.72
CA GLY A 316 -6.45 -7.40 -24.82
C GLY A 316 -6.49 -6.79 -26.22
N MET A 317 -6.36 -5.47 -26.34
CA MET A 317 -6.26 -4.83 -27.66
C MET A 317 -4.98 -5.26 -28.37
N LYS A 318 -5.07 -5.55 -29.66
CA LYS A 318 -3.95 -5.97 -30.53
C LYS A 318 -3.44 -4.83 -31.41
N ALA A 319 -4.25 -3.81 -31.59
CA ALA A 319 -3.90 -2.62 -32.35
C ALA A 319 -4.47 -1.40 -31.65
N LEU A 320 -3.72 -0.33 -31.65
CA LEU A 320 -4.06 0.95 -31.06
C LEU A 320 -3.88 2.04 -32.11
N THR A 321 -4.45 3.21 -31.88
CA THR A 321 -4.14 4.40 -32.66
C THR A 321 -3.76 5.52 -31.72
N ILE A 322 -2.60 6.13 -31.94
CA ILE A 322 -2.22 7.38 -31.29
C ILE A 322 -2.57 8.53 -32.20
N ALA A 323 -3.22 9.53 -31.64
CA ALA A 323 -3.57 10.76 -32.34
C ALA A 323 -2.82 11.95 -31.74
N PHE A 324 -2.29 12.77 -32.61
CA PHE A 324 -1.75 14.08 -32.28
C PHE A 324 -2.74 15.15 -32.75
N MET A 325 -3.26 15.93 -31.80
CA MET A 325 -4.20 17.01 -32.09
C MET A 325 -3.50 18.16 -32.82
N VAL A 326 -4.11 18.68 -33.87
CA VAL A 326 -3.60 19.86 -34.56
C VAL A 326 -4.00 21.10 -33.77
N GLN A 327 -3.03 21.90 -33.32
CA GLN A 327 -3.31 22.98 -32.36
C GLN A 327 -3.97 24.24 -32.96
N LEU A 328 -3.90 24.43 -34.26
CA LEU A 328 -4.36 25.67 -34.93
C LEU A 328 -5.56 25.42 -35.88
N ALA A 329 -6.00 24.18 -36.02
CA ALA A 329 -7.14 23.81 -36.84
C ALA A 329 -7.90 22.63 -36.22
N PRO A 330 -9.22 22.50 -36.40
CA PRO A 330 -9.92 21.28 -35.98
C PRO A 330 -9.39 20.09 -36.79
N GLY A 331 -8.81 19.11 -36.08
CA GLY A 331 -8.27 17.91 -36.70
C GLY A 331 -7.26 17.18 -35.81
N GLN A 332 -6.93 15.98 -36.23
CA GLN A 332 -5.91 15.15 -35.61
C GLN A 332 -5.20 14.29 -36.65
N ASN A 333 -3.94 13.99 -36.40
CA ASN A 333 -3.18 13.02 -37.18
C ASN A 333 -3.16 11.69 -36.43
N ASN A 334 -3.59 10.63 -37.07
CA ASN A 334 -3.73 9.30 -36.49
C ASN A 334 -2.56 8.39 -36.95
N TYR A 335 -1.98 7.67 -35.99
CA TYR A 335 -0.85 6.77 -36.21
C TYR A 335 -1.17 5.40 -35.63
N PRO A 336 -1.28 4.35 -36.46
CA PRO A 336 -1.55 2.99 -35.98
C PRO A 336 -0.33 2.44 -35.25
N VAL A 337 -0.59 1.66 -34.20
CA VAL A 337 0.40 0.97 -33.37
C VAL A 337 -0.07 -0.47 -33.18
N ASN A 338 0.74 -1.45 -33.51
CA ASN A 338 0.47 -2.87 -33.33
C ASN A 338 1.12 -3.38 -32.04
N LEU A 339 0.42 -4.27 -31.32
CA LEU A 339 0.85 -4.87 -30.07
C LEU A 339 1.12 -6.37 -30.23
#